data_ca0682c0d74b692ba6729f3369a8b336
#
_entry.id   ca0682c0d74b692ba6729f3369a8b336
#
_cell.length_a   1.000
_cell.length_b   1.000
_cell.length_c   1.000
_cell.angle_alpha   90.00
_cell.angle_beta   90.00
_cell.angle_gamma   90.00
#
_symmetry.space_group_name_H-M   'P 1'
#
loop_
_entity.id
_entity.type
_entity.pdbx_description
1 polymer ?
#
loop_
_entity_poly.entity_id
_entity_poly.type
_entity_poly.pdbx_seq_one_letter_code
_entity_poly.pdbx_strand_id
1 'polypeptide(L)'
;APDWIDIVIPVTGPPPPYLVEETDRSISLLLYGVSGAPVVSMMPQPADSYLNSVSSPTSEPTRVRYSINLNRAPYGYLALWQKDTLTFRVRRPPGIVDRANPLRGLTITVDPGHPPAGATGPTSLYEGDAVLQVGLKLRDLLTQAGANVVMTRTTTDPVDLGLRPIISRRANAHAFVSIHLNAFPDGVNPFVNNGSLTLYFWPQSIPLGVVTQAALLSELGLRDNGTKYQNIAVARGTWMPSILTEGAFVIMPDQEAAMRTTTTQDAYATAILRGLQSYFASLAQTP
;
A
#
# COMPACT_ATOMS: atom_id res chain seq x y z
N ALA A 1 -10.09 21.11 -4.38
CA ALA A 1 -11.07 20.09 -3.98
C ALA A 1 -10.58 19.41 -2.71
N PRO A 2 -11.46 18.91 -1.83
CA PRO A 2 -11.04 18.13 -0.66
C PRO A 2 -10.35 16.82 -1.10
N ASP A 3 -9.50 16.27 -0.21
CA ASP A 3 -8.69 15.06 -0.49
C ASP A 3 -9.52 13.79 -0.65
N TRP A 4 -10.81 13.84 -0.36
CA TRP A 4 -11.73 12.70 -0.47
C TRP A 4 -13.15 13.11 -0.82
N ILE A 5 -13.95 12.11 -1.12
CA ILE A 5 -15.39 12.22 -1.36
C ILE A 5 -16.09 11.35 -0.32
N ASP A 6 -17.06 11.91 0.39
CA ASP A 6 -17.88 11.17 1.33
C ASP A 6 -19.24 10.81 0.68
N ILE A 7 -19.54 9.52 0.67
CA ILE A 7 -20.81 8.96 0.20
C ILE A 7 -21.55 8.47 1.44
N VAL A 8 -22.65 9.15 1.79
CA VAL A 8 -23.39 8.91 3.03
C VAL A 8 -24.60 8.03 2.75
N ILE A 9 -24.65 6.89 3.40
CA ILE A 9 -25.69 5.87 3.27
C ILE A 9 -26.33 5.63 4.64
N PRO A 10 -27.66 5.84 4.79
CA PRO A 10 -28.36 5.47 6.02
C PRO A 10 -28.40 3.95 6.15
N VAL A 11 -28.08 3.43 7.33
CA VAL A 11 -28.12 2.00 7.65
C VAL A 11 -28.74 1.83 9.02
N THR A 12 -29.92 1.23 9.07
CA THR A 12 -30.61 0.98 10.34
C THR A 12 -30.05 -0.28 11.03
N GLY A 13 -29.74 -0.19 12.29
CA GLY A 13 -29.23 -1.31 13.10
C GLY A 13 -27.70 -1.39 13.18
N PRO A 14 -27.15 -2.52 13.62
CA PRO A 14 -25.71 -2.69 13.75
C PRO A 14 -25.04 -2.70 12.36
N PRO A 15 -23.75 -2.32 12.27
CA PRO A 15 -23.00 -2.38 11.00
C PRO A 15 -23.12 -3.76 10.35
N PRO A 16 -23.67 -3.87 9.12
CA PRO A 16 -23.77 -5.13 8.43
C PRO A 16 -22.40 -5.61 7.93
N PRO A 17 -22.23 -6.90 7.70
CA PRO A 17 -21.09 -7.39 6.94
C PRO A 17 -21.03 -6.71 5.58
N TYR A 18 -19.84 -6.35 5.14
CA TYR A 18 -19.65 -5.72 3.84
C TYR A 18 -18.43 -6.26 3.09
N LEU A 19 -18.47 -6.12 1.77
CA LEU A 19 -17.36 -6.40 0.86
C LEU A 19 -17.15 -5.20 -0.05
N VAL A 20 -15.91 -4.94 -0.41
CA VAL A 20 -15.56 -3.97 -1.43
C VAL A 20 -14.89 -4.70 -2.59
N GLU A 21 -15.39 -4.46 -3.79
CA GLU A 21 -14.82 -4.95 -5.03
C GLU A 21 -14.31 -3.76 -5.84
N GLU A 22 -13.10 -3.86 -6.37
CA GLU A 22 -12.47 -2.82 -7.18
C GLU A 22 -12.30 -3.29 -8.61
N THR A 23 -12.48 -2.37 -9.55
CA THR A 23 -12.09 -2.50 -10.95
C THR A 23 -11.17 -1.34 -11.32
N ASP A 24 -10.80 -1.25 -12.60
CA ASP A 24 -9.92 -0.17 -13.10
C ASP A 24 -10.47 1.23 -12.83
N ARG A 25 -11.80 1.39 -12.78
CA ARG A 25 -12.46 2.71 -12.61
C ARG A 25 -13.71 2.66 -11.75
N SER A 26 -13.89 1.62 -10.95
CA SER A 26 -15.04 1.60 -10.04
C SER A 26 -14.74 0.92 -8.72
N ILE A 27 -15.54 1.28 -7.73
CA ILE A 27 -15.60 0.61 -6.44
C ILE A 27 -17.06 0.18 -6.25
N SER A 28 -17.27 -1.11 -5.99
CA SER A 28 -18.57 -1.64 -5.58
C SER A 28 -18.55 -1.93 -4.08
N LEU A 29 -19.42 -1.25 -3.35
CA LEU A 29 -19.68 -1.54 -1.95
C LEU A 29 -20.90 -2.46 -1.86
N LEU A 30 -20.72 -3.64 -1.28
CA LEU A 30 -21.76 -4.64 -1.07
C LEU A 30 -22.07 -4.75 0.41
N LEU A 31 -23.31 -4.48 0.79
CA LEU A 31 -23.81 -4.61 2.16
C LEU A 31 -24.72 -5.83 2.25
N TYR A 32 -24.46 -6.75 3.18
CA TYR A 32 -25.19 -7.99 3.32
C TYR A 32 -26.29 -7.90 4.38
N GLY A 33 -27.42 -8.56 4.12
CA GLY A 33 -28.53 -8.66 5.07
C GLY A 33 -29.28 -7.33 5.34
N VAL A 34 -29.18 -6.39 4.42
CA VAL A 34 -29.87 -5.09 4.51
C VAL A 34 -30.73 -4.82 3.27
N SER A 35 -31.73 -3.96 3.42
CA SER A 35 -32.47 -3.38 2.33
C SER A 35 -31.72 -2.16 1.80
N GLY A 36 -31.74 -1.93 0.49
CA GLY A 36 -31.09 -0.76 -0.11
C GLY A 36 -31.77 0.54 0.25
N ALA A 37 -30.98 1.52 0.63
CA ALA A 37 -31.41 2.90 0.77
C ALA A 37 -30.65 3.79 -0.21
N PRO A 38 -31.28 4.85 -0.75
CA PRO A 38 -30.60 5.81 -1.61
C PRO A 38 -29.48 6.50 -0.85
N VAL A 39 -28.44 6.91 -1.58
CA VAL A 39 -27.39 7.78 -1.05
C VAL A 39 -28.03 9.11 -0.66
N VAL A 40 -27.88 9.53 0.58
CA VAL A 40 -28.50 10.76 1.09
C VAL A 40 -27.65 12.00 0.88
N SER A 41 -26.33 11.83 0.75
CA SER A 41 -25.40 12.94 0.52
C SER A 41 -24.13 12.47 -0.16
N MET A 42 -23.62 13.32 -1.04
CA MET A 42 -22.27 13.19 -1.61
C MET A 42 -21.57 14.55 -1.49
N MET A 43 -20.35 14.51 -1.02
CA MET A 43 -19.49 15.69 -0.94
C MET A 43 -18.13 15.36 -1.57
N PRO A 44 -17.66 16.17 -2.53
CA PRO A 44 -18.25 17.35 -3.17
C PRO A 44 -19.30 17.04 -4.24
N GLN A 45 -20.09 18.03 -4.58
CA GLN A 45 -21.14 18.02 -5.61
C GLN A 45 -20.70 18.71 -6.89
N PRO A 46 -21.55 18.62 -7.95
CA PRO A 46 -21.33 17.72 -9.08
C PRO A 46 -20.25 18.27 -10.02
N ALA A 47 -19.87 17.57 -11.07
CA ALA A 47 -18.75 17.83 -11.97
C ALA A 47 -17.37 17.65 -11.30
N ASP A 48 -17.27 16.64 -10.44
CA ASP A 48 -16.01 16.25 -9.84
C ASP A 48 -15.09 15.60 -10.88
N SER A 49 -13.83 16.02 -10.92
CA SER A 49 -12.86 15.47 -11.88
C SER A 49 -12.47 14.01 -11.58
N TYR A 50 -12.75 13.51 -10.39
CA TYR A 50 -12.43 12.15 -9.96
C TYR A 50 -13.66 11.25 -9.87
N LEU A 51 -14.77 11.72 -9.27
CA LEU A 51 -16.03 10.99 -9.21
C LEU A 51 -16.80 11.20 -10.51
N ASN A 52 -17.14 10.11 -11.20
CA ASN A 52 -18.03 10.14 -12.35
C ASN A 52 -19.49 10.06 -11.91
N SER A 53 -19.86 9.00 -11.21
CA SER A 53 -21.23 8.79 -10.73
C SER A 53 -21.30 7.84 -9.55
N VAL A 54 -22.39 7.91 -8.79
CA VAL A 54 -22.80 6.87 -7.86
C VAL A 54 -24.16 6.37 -8.31
N SER A 55 -24.25 5.07 -8.61
CA SER A 55 -25.49 4.45 -9.07
C SER A 55 -26.48 4.29 -7.91
N SER A 56 -27.77 4.30 -8.24
CA SER A 56 -28.81 3.87 -7.29
C SER A 56 -28.50 2.44 -6.80
N PRO A 57 -28.82 2.12 -5.54
CA PRO A 57 -28.53 0.80 -4.99
C PRO A 57 -29.30 -0.28 -5.78
N THR A 58 -28.59 -1.37 -6.09
CA THR A 58 -29.18 -2.54 -6.72
C THR A 58 -29.34 -3.65 -5.68
N SER A 59 -30.59 -4.09 -5.47
CA SER A 59 -30.88 -5.19 -4.57
C SER A 59 -30.60 -6.54 -5.26
N GLU A 60 -29.81 -7.37 -4.60
CA GLU A 60 -29.53 -8.77 -4.93
C GLU A 60 -30.14 -9.67 -3.82
N PRO A 61 -30.30 -10.97 -3.99
CA PRO A 61 -31.04 -11.81 -3.03
C PRO A 61 -30.60 -11.71 -1.57
N THR A 62 -29.31 -11.49 -1.30
CA THR A 62 -28.75 -11.45 0.06
C THR A 62 -27.98 -10.17 0.38
N ARG A 63 -27.91 -9.23 -0.55
CA ARG A 63 -27.06 -8.04 -0.42
C ARG A 63 -27.57 -6.88 -1.27
N VAL A 64 -27.08 -5.71 -0.97
CA VAL A 64 -27.28 -4.50 -1.77
C VAL A 64 -25.94 -4.00 -2.28
N ARG A 65 -25.89 -3.66 -3.56
CA ARG A 65 -24.70 -3.13 -4.23
C ARG A 65 -24.83 -1.63 -4.45
N TYR A 66 -23.82 -0.88 -4.04
CA TYR A 66 -23.59 0.51 -4.40
C TYR A 66 -22.41 0.59 -5.35
N SER A 67 -22.61 1.08 -6.56
CA SER A 67 -21.55 1.21 -7.56
C SER A 67 -21.08 2.66 -7.64
N ILE A 68 -19.80 2.87 -7.38
CA ILE A 68 -19.12 4.17 -7.38
C ILE A 68 -18.19 4.18 -8.59
N ASN A 69 -18.55 4.94 -9.62
CA ASN A 69 -17.78 5.03 -10.86
C ASN A 69 -16.85 6.23 -10.80
N LEU A 70 -15.61 6.02 -11.18
CA LEU A 70 -14.53 6.99 -11.11
C LEU A 70 -14.01 7.31 -12.51
N ASN A 71 -13.47 8.51 -12.68
CA ASN A 71 -12.80 8.91 -13.93
C ASN A 71 -11.36 8.38 -14.03
N ARG A 72 -10.81 7.88 -12.90
CA ARG A 72 -9.46 7.28 -12.77
C ARG A 72 -9.53 6.05 -11.88
N ALA A 73 -8.44 5.31 -11.82
CA ALA A 73 -8.32 4.15 -10.94
C ALA A 73 -8.57 4.51 -9.46
N PRO A 74 -9.17 3.61 -8.66
CA PRO A 74 -9.27 3.75 -7.23
C PRO A 74 -7.91 4.02 -6.59
N TYR A 75 -7.87 4.92 -5.60
CA TYR A 75 -6.65 5.25 -4.89
C TYR A 75 -6.69 4.83 -3.43
N GLY A 76 -7.83 4.99 -2.79
CA GLY A 76 -8.06 4.58 -1.43
C GLY A 76 -9.49 4.81 -0.97
N TYR A 77 -9.89 4.13 0.10
CA TYR A 77 -11.21 4.29 0.69
C TYR A 77 -11.26 3.85 2.15
N LEU A 78 -12.32 4.28 2.86
CA LEU A 78 -12.66 3.85 4.22
C LEU A 78 -14.17 3.67 4.34
N ALA A 79 -14.60 2.66 5.08
CA ALA A 79 -15.96 2.51 5.57
C ALA A 79 -16.03 3.01 7.02
N LEU A 80 -16.69 4.14 7.25
CA LEU A 80 -16.78 4.81 8.55
C LEU A 80 -18.21 4.69 9.08
N TRP A 81 -18.36 4.01 10.20
CA TRP A 81 -19.65 3.76 10.84
C TRP A 81 -19.89 4.72 11.98
N GLN A 82 -21.04 5.39 11.97
CA GLN A 82 -21.50 6.26 13.05
C GLN A 82 -23.00 6.07 13.24
N LYS A 83 -23.41 5.44 14.34
CA LYS A 83 -24.81 5.11 14.62
C LYS A 83 -25.46 4.45 13.40
N ASP A 84 -26.53 5.05 12.87
CA ASP A 84 -27.33 4.56 11.75
C ASP A 84 -26.83 5.06 10.38
N THR A 85 -25.54 5.32 10.26
CA THR A 85 -24.95 5.90 9.06
C THR A 85 -23.63 5.24 8.72
N LEU A 86 -23.50 4.83 7.46
CA LEU A 86 -22.25 4.51 6.82
C LEU A 86 -21.79 5.71 5.99
N THR A 87 -20.62 6.25 6.29
CA THR A 87 -19.89 7.13 5.39
C THR A 87 -18.84 6.33 4.65
N PHE A 88 -19.08 6.06 3.38
CA PHE A 88 -18.07 5.46 2.53
C PHE A 88 -17.22 6.56 1.91
N ARG A 89 -16.01 6.68 2.41
CA ARG A 89 -15.05 7.73 2.03
C ARG A 89 -14.13 7.22 0.94
N VAL A 90 -14.14 7.86 -0.22
CA VAL A 90 -13.27 7.57 -1.36
C VAL A 90 -12.17 8.63 -1.42
N ARG A 91 -10.92 8.19 -1.29
CA ARG A 91 -9.75 9.06 -1.31
C ARG A 91 -9.35 9.37 -2.75
N ARG A 92 -9.01 10.63 -3.01
CA ARG A 92 -8.42 11.07 -4.26
C ARG A 92 -6.92 10.76 -4.31
N PRO A 93 -6.37 10.47 -5.50
CA PRO A 93 -4.93 10.52 -5.66
C PRO A 93 -4.44 11.95 -5.37
N PRO A 94 -3.24 12.11 -4.78
CA PRO A 94 -2.69 13.44 -4.51
C PRO A 94 -2.44 14.20 -5.81
N GLY A 95 -2.63 15.52 -5.78
CA GLY A 95 -2.25 16.40 -6.87
C GLY A 95 -0.73 16.55 -6.93
N ILE A 96 -0.11 16.04 -7.99
CA ILE A 96 1.33 16.19 -8.21
C ILE A 96 1.58 17.45 -9.04
N VAL A 97 2.11 18.46 -8.41
CA VAL A 97 2.35 19.77 -9.04
C VAL A 97 3.66 19.77 -9.86
N ASP A 98 4.68 19.08 -9.37
CA ASP A 98 6.00 19.02 -9.99
C ASP A 98 6.38 17.59 -10.32
N ARG A 99 6.33 17.22 -11.61
CA ARG A 99 6.69 15.87 -12.08
C ARG A 99 8.16 15.52 -11.90
N ALA A 100 9.02 16.51 -11.88
CA ALA A 100 10.46 16.30 -11.65
C ALA A 100 10.74 15.98 -10.18
N ASN A 101 9.89 16.47 -9.27
CA ASN A 101 9.97 16.21 -7.83
C ASN A 101 8.63 15.68 -7.30
N PRO A 102 8.19 14.49 -7.76
CA PRO A 102 6.82 13.99 -7.55
C PRO A 102 6.50 13.64 -6.10
N LEU A 103 7.52 13.54 -5.24
CA LEU A 103 7.35 13.19 -3.82
C LEU A 103 7.26 14.42 -2.91
N ARG A 104 7.52 15.62 -3.43
CA ARG A 104 7.53 16.83 -2.61
C ARG A 104 6.20 17.08 -1.92
N GLY A 105 6.25 17.17 -0.57
CA GLY A 105 5.09 17.41 0.29
C GLY A 105 4.20 16.18 0.52
N LEU A 106 4.47 15.05 -0.13
CA LEU A 106 3.75 13.81 0.14
C LEU A 106 4.23 13.18 1.45
N THR A 107 3.33 12.52 2.15
CA THR A 107 3.65 11.71 3.33
C THR A 107 3.79 10.25 2.92
N ILE A 108 4.95 9.66 3.16
CA ILE A 108 5.25 8.25 2.84
C ILE A 108 5.54 7.50 4.14
N THR A 109 4.87 6.38 4.35
CA THR A 109 5.20 5.48 5.46
C THR A 109 6.21 4.45 5.01
N VAL A 110 7.32 4.38 5.73
CA VAL A 110 8.35 3.36 5.61
C VAL A 110 8.24 2.42 6.80
N ASP A 111 8.04 1.14 6.52
CA ASP A 111 7.84 0.09 7.50
C ASP A 111 8.97 -0.95 7.41
N PRO A 112 10.09 -0.78 8.13
CA PRO A 112 11.06 -1.86 8.25
C PRO A 112 10.41 -3.04 8.95
N GLY A 113 10.26 -4.18 8.27
CA GLY A 113 9.63 -5.37 8.81
C GLY A 113 10.30 -5.87 10.09
N HIS A 114 9.55 -6.64 10.89
CA HIS A 114 10.10 -7.19 12.14
C HIS A 114 10.65 -6.13 13.14
N PRO A 115 11.08 -6.52 14.37
CA PRO A 115 10.48 -7.62 15.10
C PRO A 115 8.97 -7.38 15.41
N PRO A 116 8.21 -8.35 15.96
CA PRO A 116 8.65 -9.69 16.35
C PRO A 116 8.73 -10.66 15.14
N ALA A 117 9.27 -11.86 15.37
CA ALA A 117 9.54 -12.88 14.36
C ALA A 117 10.54 -12.41 13.28
N GLY A 118 10.62 -13.08 12.14
CA GLY A 118 11.55 -12.79 11.05
C GLY A 118 12.51 -13.93 10.80
N ALA A 119 13.07 -13.95 9.60
CA ALA A 119 14.04 -14.95 9.19
C ALA A 119 15.47 -14.59 9.65
N THR A 120 16.32 -15.61 9.71
CA THR A 120 17.74 -15.46 10.00
C THR A 120 18.55 -16.20 8.95
N GLY A 121 19.52 -15.54 8.39
CA GLY A 121 20.41 -16.11 7.38
C GLY A 121 21.41 -17.11 7.92
N PRO A 122 22.13 -17.82 7.02
CA PRO A 122 23.07 -18.88 7.40
C PRO A 122 24.20 -18.44 8.32
N THR A 123 24.59 -17.16 8.29
CA THR A 123 25.64 -16.61 9.16
C THR A 123 25.06 -15.64 10.19
N SER A 124 23.82 -15.86 10.59
CA SER A 124 23.12 -15.15 11.68
C SER A 124 22.79 -13.68 11.40
N LEU A 125 22.61 -13.28 10.14
CA LEU A 125 21.98 -11.99 9.86
C LEU A 125 20.48 -12.11 10.11
N TYR A 126 20.01 -11.39 11.12
CA TYR A 126 18.56 -11.28 11.35
C TYR A 126 17.93 -10.29 10.35
N GLU A 127 16.86 -10.72 9.69
CA GLU A 127 16.14 -9.92 8.70
C GLU A 127 15.76 -8.54 9.24
N GLY A 128 15.19 -8.48 10.46
CA GLY A 128 14.74 -7.23 11.07
C GLY A 128 15.83 -6.18 11.23
N ASP A 129 17.08 -6.59 11.47
CA ASP A 129 18.22 -5.67 11.58
C ASP A 129 18.63 -5.15 10.20
N ALA A 130 18.68 -6.03 9.19
CA ALA A 130 19.04 -5.68 7.84
C ALA A 130 18.05 -4.68 7.24
N VAL A 131 16.73 -4.96 7.34
CA VAL A 131 15.69 -4.09 6.76
C VAL A 131 15.53 -2.77 7.53
N LEU A 132 15.91 -2.72 8.82
CA LEU A 132 15.99 -1.45 9.55
C LEU A 132 17.02 -0.51 8.90
N GLN A 133 18.20 -1.02 8.55
CA GLN A 133 19.23 -0.22 7.88
C GLN A 133 18.72 0.30 6.52
N VAL A 134 18.09 -0.55 5.72
CA VAL A 134 17.48 -0.15 4.45
C VAL A 134 16.41 0.93 4.67
N GLY A 135 15.54 0.74 5.66
CA GLY A 135 14.47 1.68 5.99
C GLY A 135 14.99 3.06 6.43
N LEU A 136 16.07 3.11 7.23
CA LEU A 136 16.69 4.35 7.65
C LEU A 136 17.31 5.10 6.45
N LYS A 137 17.97 4.38 5.54
CA LYS A 137 18.51 4.95 4.30
C LYS A 137 17.39 5.46 3.39
N LEU A 138 16.31 4.69 3.24
CA LEU A 138 15.15 5.13 2.46
C LEU A 138 14.49 6.38 3.06
N ARG A 139 14.37 6.47 4.39
CA ARG A 139 13.89 7.69 5.07
C ARG A 139 14.69 8.91 4.63
N ASP A 140 16.03 8.79 4.67
CA ASP A 140 16.90 9.91 4.36
C ASP A 140 16.80 10.31 2.89
N LEU A 141 16.74 9.35 1.97
CA LEU A 141 16.52 9.59 0.53
C LEU A 141 15.16 10.23 0.24
N LEU A 142 14.09 9.77 0.88
CA LEU A 142 12.75 10.34 0.74
C LEU A 142 12.68 11.77 1.28
N THR A 143 13.34 12.02 2.41
CA THR A 143 13.43 13.37 3.00
C THR A 143 14.17 14.33 2.07
N GLN A 144 15.28 13.89 1.46
CA GLN A 144 16.01 14.65 0.45
C GLN A 144 15.15 14.91 -0.81
N ALA A 145 14.28 13.99 -1.18
CA ALA A 145 13.32 14.16 -2.26
C ALA A 145 12.11 15.06 -1.90
N GLY A 146 12.10 15.62 -0.68
CA GLY A 146 11.07 16.56 -0.20
C GLY A 146 9.80 15.90 0.34
N ALA A 147 9.80 14.59 0.60
CA ALA A 147 8.69 13.90 1.23
C ALA A 147 8.70 14.06 2.76
N ASN A 148 7.52 14.00 3.37
CA ASN A 148 7.35 13.79 4.80
C ASN A 148 7.40 12.28 5.07
N VAL A 149 8.31 11.84 5.93
CA VAL A 149 8.50 10.40 6.18
C VAL A 149 7.96 10.01 7.55
N VAL A 150 7.16 8.97 7.58
CA VAL A 150 6.66 8.34 8.79
C VAL A 150 7.28 6.95 8.89
N MET A 151 8.10 6.72 9.91
CA MET A 151 8.67 5.41 10.19
C MET A 151 7.77 4.65 11.15
N THR A 152 7.51 3.37 10.89
CA THR A 152 6.82 2.51 11.87
C THR A 152 7.73 2.16 13.04
N ARG A 153 9.04 2.05 12.79
CA ARG A 153 10.10 1.92 13.79
C ARG A 153 11.41 2.54 13.30
N THR A 154 12.23 2.99 14.24
CA THR A 154 13.59 3.51 14.00
C THR A 154 14.65 2.80 14.85
N THR A 155 14.23 1.87 15.67
CA THR A 155 15.07 1.05 16.57
C THR A 155 14.81 -0.43 16.33
N THR A 156 15.50 -1.28 17.05
CA THR A 156 15.27 -2.74 17.07
C THR A 156 14.08 -3.15 17.93
N ASP A 157 13.39 -2.22 18.57
CA ASP A 157 12.22 -2.52 19.37
C ASP A 157 11.07 -3.07 18.50
N PRO A 158 10.29 -4.03 19.04
CA PRO A 158 9.18 -4.63 18.32
C PRO A 158 8.02 -3.65 18.16
N VAL A 159 7.40 -3.68 17.00
CA VAL A 159 6.15 -2.99 16.70
C VAL A 159 5.09 -4.01 16.29
N ASP A 160 3.98 -3.99 16.99
CA ASP A 160 2.86 -4.89 16.69
C ASP A 160 2.44 -4.80 15.22
N LEU A 161 2.18 -5.96 14.63
CA LEU A 161 1.85 -6.10 13.21
C LEU A 161 0.62 -5.28 12.82
N GLY A 162 -0.40 -5.26 13.69
CA GLY A 162 -1.64 -4.53 13.46
C GLY A 162 -1.50 -3.01 13.59
N LEU A 163 -0.49 -2.54 14.33
CA LEU A 163 -0.25 -1.10 14.50
C LEU A 163 0.39 -0.45 13.28
N ARG A 164 1.17 -1.17 12.48
CA ARG A 164 1.91 -0.63 11.32
C ARG A 164 1.01 0.07 10.30
N PRO A 165 -0.07 -0.54 9.79
CA PRO A 165 -1.00 0.16 8.88
C PRO A 165 -1.82 1.26 9.60
N ILE A 166 -2.03 1.15 10.92
CA ILE A 166 -2.72 2.19 11.71
C ILE A 166 -1.87 3.46 11.81
N ILE A 167 -0.56 3.32 12.05
CA ILE A 167 0.40 4.44 12.06
C ILE A 167 0.31 5.20 10.73
N SER A 168 0.37 4.48 9.61
CA SER A 168 0.27 5.05 8.27
C SER A 168 -1.05 5.80 8.03
N ARG A 169 -2.18 5.17 8.40
CA ARG A 169 -3.50 5.79 8.25
C ARG A 169 -3.65 7.05 9.11
N ARG A 170 -3.17 7.02 10.37
CA ARG A 170 -3.21 8.19 11.27
C ARG A 170 -2.38 9.36 10.76
N ALA A 171 -1.29 9.07 10.09
CA ALA A 171 -0.44 10.07 9.44
C ALA A 171 -1.00 10.58 8.11
N ASN A 172 -2.17 10.09 7.68
CA ASN A 172 -2.75 10.36 6.36
C ASN A 172 -1.77 10.13 5.22
N ALA A 173 -0.91 9.09 5.34
CA ALA A 173 0.13 8.80 4.37
C ALA A 173 -0.43 8.58 2.96
N HIS A 174 0.36 8.92 1.94
CA HIS A 174 0.03 8.76 0.52
C HIS A 174 0.46 7.41 -0.05
N ALA A 175 1.43 6.75 0.57
CA ALA A 175 1.81 5.37 0.28
C ALA A 175 2.38 4.72 1.54
N PHE A 176 2.26 3.39 1.59
CA PHE A 176 2.87 2.54 2.61
C PHE A 176 3.78 1.53 1.93
N VAL A 177 5.05 1.45 2.37
CA VAL A 177 6.00 0.46 1.89
C VAL A 177 6.61 -0.29 3.07
N SER A 178 6.33 -1.59 3.14
CA SER A 178 6.99 -2.52 4.08
C SER A 178 8.22 -3.13 3.42
N ILE A 179 9.31 -3.25 4.17
CA ILE A 179 10.62 -3.70 3.67
C ILE A 179 10.98 -5.00 4.37
N HIS A 180 11.22 -6.05 3.58
CA HIS A 180 11.47 -7.41 4.03
C HIS A 180 12.59 -8.10 3.24
N LEU A 181 13.08 -9.21 3.77
CA LEU A 181 13.94 -10.17 3.10
C LEU A 181 13.29 -11.55 3.17
N ASN A 182 13.09 -12.14 2.02
CA ASN A 182 12.37 -13.39 1.89
C ASN A 182 13.13 -14.59 2.50
N ALA A 183 12.36 -15.61 2.86
CA ALA A 183 12.86 -16.91 3.29
C ALA A 183 11.86 -18.00 2.94
N PHE A 184 12.34 -19.21 2.64
CA PHE A 184 11.50 -20.38 2.55
C PHE A 184 11.55 -21.17 3.86
N PRO A 185 10.48 -21.91 4.18
CA PRO A 185 10.50 -22.84 5.30
C PRO A 185 11.49 -23.99 5.04
N ASP A 186 11.87 -24.67 6.09
CA ASP A 186 12.74 -25.84 6.02
C ASP A 186 12.22 -26.88 5.01
N GLY A 187 13.14 -27.48 4.26
CA GLY A 187 12.83 -28.46 3.22
C GLY A 187 12.54 -27.89 1.83
N VAL A 188 12.45 -26.56 1.68
CA VAL A 188 12.32 -25.90 0.37
C VAL A 188 13.69 -25.40 -0.08
N ASN A 189 14.13 -25.84 -1.27
CA ASN A 189 15.41 -25.42 -1.82
C ASN A 189 15.37 -23.96 -2.33
N PRO A 190 16.06 -23.01 -1.67
CA PRO A 190 16.02 -21.60 -2.07
C PRO A 190 16.85 -21.32 -3.35
N PHE A 191 17.80 -22.18 -3.70
CA PHE A 191 18.65 -21.97 -4.87
C PHE A 191 17.89 -22.04 -6.21
N VAL A 192 16.72 -22.70 -6.22
CA VAL A 192 15.90 -22.87 -7.43
C VAL A 192 15.00 -21.67 -7.68
N ASN A 193 14.52 -21.00 -6.63
CA ASN A 193 13.44 -20.01 -6.74
C ASN A 193 13.63 -18.80 -5.81
N ASN A 194 14.83 -18.21 -5.78
CA ASN A 194 15.07 -16.94 -5.11
C ASN A 194 15.00 -15.75 -6.07
N GLY A 195 14.97 -14.52 -5.56
CA GLY A 195 14.92 -13.29 -6.35
C GLY A 195 14.15 -12.18 -5.66
N SER A 196 14.00 -11.04 -6.31
CA SER A 196 13.20 -9.93 -5.79
C SER A 196 11.72 -10.12 -6.09
N LEU A 197 10.87 -9.74 -5.13
CA LEU A 197 9.41 -9.90 -5.17
C LEU A 197 8.75 -8.67 -4.54
N THR A 198 7.66 -8.20 -5.14
CA THR A 198 6.78 -7.19 -4.52
C THR A 198 5.39 -7.78 -4.31
N LEU A 199 4.85 -7.57 -3.10
CA LEU A 199 3.58 -8.11 -2.67
C LEU A 199 2.56 -6.99 -2.45
N TYR A 200 1.31 -7.28 -2.79
CA TYR A 200 0.17 -6.40 -2.54
C TYR A 200 -1.05 -7.20 -2.08
N PHE A 201 -2.02 -6.54 -1.48
CA PHE A 201 -3.31 -7.13 -1.14
C PHE A 201 -4.46 -6.52 -1.97
N TRP A 202 -4.55 -5.19 -2.08
CA TRP A 202 -5.62 -4.52 -2.80
C TRP A 202 -5.20 -4.11 -4.21
N PRO A 203 -6.11 -4.20 -5.22
CA PRO A 203 -5.82 -3.87 -6.62
C PRO A 203 -5.25 -2.47 -6.82
N GLN A 204 -5.69 -1.49 -6.03
CA GLN A 204 -5.16 -0.11 -6.06
C GLN A 204 -3.65 -0.01 -5.82
N SER A 205 -3.04 -1.03 -5.23
CA SER A 205 -1.59 -1.09 -4.96
C SER A 205 -0.77 -1.66 -6.12
N ILE A 206 -1.41 -2.31 -7.10
CA ILE A 206 -0.72 -2.97 -8.22
C ILE A 206 0.18 -1.99 -8.99
N PRO A 207 -0.26 -0.78 -9.39
CA PRO A 207 0.59 0.14 -10.14
C PRO A 207 1.87 0.52 -9.39
N LEU A 208 1.77 0.78 -8.08
CA LEU A 208 2.95 1.04 -7.23
C LEU A 208 3.86 -0.20 -7.15
N GLY A 209 3.28 -1.39 -6.98
CA GLY A 209 4.01 -2.65 -6.91
C GLY A 209 4.81 -2.93 -8.17
N VAL A 210 4.20 -2.76 -9.35
CA VAL A 210 4.84 -3.03 -10.64
C VAL A 210 6.06 -2.15 -10.89
N VAL A 211 5.94 -0.84 -10.66
CA VAL A 211 7.08 0.07 -10.88
C VAL A 211 8.17 -0.10 -9.81
N THR A 212 7.79 -0.47 -8.58
CA THR A 212 8.76 -0.78 -7.53
C THR A 212 9.51 -2.09 -7.83
N GLN A 213 8.81 -3.11 -8.31
CA GLN A 213 9.44 -4.37 -8.73
C GLN A 213 10.46 -4.13 -9.85
N ALA A 214 10.10 -3.37 -10.87
CA ALA A 214 11.03 -3.02 -11.95
C ALA A 214 12.28 -2.30 -11.44
N ALA A 215 12.12 -1.40 -10.47
CA ALA A 215 13.25 -0.71 -9.84
C ALA A 215 14.12 -1.66 -9.00
N LEU A 216 13.52 -2.60 -8.26
CA LEU A 216 14.27 -3.63 -7.52
C LEU A 216 15.16 -4.45 -8.44
N LEU A 217 14.63 -4.89 -9.57
CA LEU A 217 15.40 -5.66 -10.55
C LEU A 217 16.56 -4.85 -11.12
N SER A 218 16.33 -3.57 -11.42
CA SER A 218 17.36 -2.67 -11.94
C SER A 218 18.51 -2.42 -10.95
N GLU A 219 18.19 -2.26 -9.66
CA GLU A 219 19.19 -1.88 -8.66
C GLU A 219 19.88 -3.09 -8.00
N LEU A 220 19.14 -4.19 -7.80
CA LEU A 220 19.68 -5.37 -7.11
C LEU A 220 20.20 -6.44 -8.07
N GLY A 221 19.78 -6.42 -9.34
CA GLY A 221 20.23 -7.39 -10.35
C GLY A 221 19.79 -8.83 -10.06
N LEU A 222 18.82 -9.04 -9.20
CA LEU A 222 18.33 -10.37 -8.84
C LEU A 222 17.22 -10.82 -9.81
N ARG A 223 16.92 -12.12 -9.79
CA ARG A 223 15.84 -12.72 -10.59
C ARG A 223 14.49 -12.05 -10.28
N ASP A 224 13.67 -11.90 -11.31
CA ASP A 224 12.30 -11.41 -11.17
C ASP A 224 11.37 -12.51 -10.66
N ASN A 225 10.85 -12.34 -9.45
CA ASN A 225 9.78 -13.15 -8.89
C ASN A 225 8.41 -12.47 -9.00
N GLY A 226 8.34 -11.27 -9.60
CA GLY A 226 7.13 -10.58 -10.01
C GLY A 226 6.49 -9.72 -8.92
N THR A 227 5.34 -9.16 -9.28
CA THR A 227 4.42 -8.47 -8.37
C THR A 227 3.22 -9.37 -8.13
N LYS A 228 2.96 -9.77 -6.88
CA LYS A 228 1.99 -10.83 -6.59
C LYS A 228 1.00 -10.42 -5.49
N TYR A 229 -0.23 -10.91 -5.64
CA TYR A 229 -1.21 -10.89 -4.57
C TYR A 229 -0.78 -11.82 -3.43
N GLN A 230 -0.86 -11.29 -2.20
CA GLN A 230 -0.71 -12.10 -1.00
C GLN A 230 -1.50 -11.48 0.16
N ASN A 231 -2.15 -12.33 0.96
CA ASN A 231 -2.91 -11.90 2.12
C ASN A 231 -1.97 -11.60 3.30
N ILE A 232 -1.35 -10.43 3.28
CA ILE A 232 -0.42 -9.94 4.30
C ILE A 232 -1.03 -8.80 5.11
N ALA A 233 -0.92 -8.87 6.43
CA ALA A 233 -1.61 -7.96 7.34
C ALA A 233 -1.29 -6.48 7.09
N VAL A 234 -0.03 -6.15 6.83
CA VAL A 234 0.42 -4.76 6.64
C VAL A 234 -0.09 -4.12 5.34
N ALA A 235 -0.41 -4.92 4.31
CA ALA A 235 -0.93 -4.43 3.04
C ALA A 235 -2.47 -4.38 2.96
N ARG A 236 -3.19 -4.78 4.03
CA ARG A 236 -4.67 -4.75 4.07
C ARG A 236 -5.25 -3.35 4.24
N GLY A 237 -4.44 -2.34 4.50
CA GLY A 237 -4.90 -0.96 4.60
C GLY A 237 -5.50 -0.49 3.27
N THR A 238 -6.71 0.08 3.32
CA THR A 238 -7.43 0.54 2.12
C THR A 238 -7.27 2.04 1.86
N TRP A 239 -6.67 2.79 2.79
CA TRP A 239 -6.61 4.25 2.71
C TRP A 239 -5.61 4.78 1.69
N MET A 240 -4.60 3.99 1.33
CA MET A 240 -3.56 4.34 0.37
C MET A 240 -3.00 3.07 -0.28
N PRO A 241 -2.34 3.17 -1.44
CA PRO A 241 -1.55 2.07 -1.99
C PRO A 241 -0.53 1.58 -0.97
N SER A 242 -0.52 0.26 -0.75
CA SER A 242 0.29 -0.41 0.27
C SER A 242 0.95 -1.65 -0.32
N ILE A 243 2.28 -1.69 -0.29
CA ILE A 243 3.08 -2.81 -0.79
C ILE A 243 4.04 -3.32 0.26
N LEU A 244 4.48 -4.56 0.09
CA LEU A 244 5.60 -5.15 0.79
C LEU A 244 6.64 -5.58 -0.24
N THR A 245 7.88 -5.19 -0.05
CA THR A 245 9.02 -5.58 -0.90
C THR A 245 9.83 -6.66 -0.22
N GLU A 246 10.12 -7.73 -0.95
CA GLU A 246 11.07 -8.79 -0.61
C GLU A 246 12.28 -8.60 -1.52
N GLY A 247 13.22 -7.73 -1.12
CA GLY A 247 14.32 -7.31 -1.99
C GLY A 247 15.28 -8.43 -2.35
N ALA A 248 15.53 -9.33 -1.40
CA ALA A 248 16.43 -10.46 -1.52
C ALA A 248 15.98 -11.60 -0.60
N PHE A 249 16.67 -12.74 -0.64
CA PHE A 249 16.46 -13.88 0.25
C PHE A 249 17.56 -13.92 1.34
N VAL A 250 17.19 -13.67 2.60
CA VAL A 250 18.17 -13.66 3.70
C VAL A 250 18.82 -15.03 3.94
N ILE A 251 18.10 -16.10 3.56
CA ILE A 251 18.60 -17.49 3.69
C ILE A 251 19.58 -17.91 2.58
N MET A 252 19.80 -17.07 1.56
CA MET A 252 20.80 -17.29 0.52
C MET A 252 22.15 -16.72 0.97
N PRO A 253 23.23 -17.53 1.04
CA PRO A 253 24.51 -17.07 1.62
C PRO A 253 25.11 -15.85 0.90
N ASP A 254 25.01 -15.79 -0.41
CA ASP A 254 25.49 -14.67 -1.23
C ASP A 254 24.66 -13.41 -1.03
N GLN A 255 23.34 -13.54 -0.93
CA GLN A 255 22.44 -12.42 -0.70
C GLN A 255 22.49 -11.94 0.75
N GLU A 256 22.64 -12.84 1.72
CA GLU A 256 22.93 -12.48 3.12
C GLU A 256 24.22 -11.66 3.21
N ALA A 257 25.30 -12.14 2.58
CA ALA A 257 26.59 -11.44 2.58
C ALA A 257 26.46 -10.05 1.92
N ALA A 258 25.74 -9.95 0.81
CA ALA A 258 25.48 -8.68 0.15
C ALA A 258 24.69 -7.72 1.05
N MET A 259 23.64 -8.18 1.73
CA MET A 259 22.82 -7.35 2.61
C MET A 259 23.53 -6.81 3.85
N ARG A 260 24.69 -7.36 4.20
CA ARG A 260 25.59 -6.79 5.24
C ARG A 260 26.33 -5.55 4.75
N THR A 261 26.38 -5.30 3.44
CA THR A 261 27.10 -4.16 2.87
C THR A 261 26.21 -2.92 2.76
N THR A 262 26.81 -1.75 2.98
CA THR A 262 26.11 -0.47 2.78
C THR A 262 25.69 -0.30 1.32
N THR A 263 26.50 -0.77 0.37
CA THR A 263 26.21 -0.70 -1.08
C THR A 263 24.88 -1.37 -1.44
N THR A 264 24.65 -2.59 -0.98
CA THR A 264 23.39 -3.31 -1.27
C THR A 264 22.21 -2.69 -0.54
N GLN A 265 22.40 -2.24 0.71
CA GLN A 265 21.35 -1.55 1.46
C GLN A 265 20.96 -0.23 0.78
N ASP A 266 21.93 0.54 0.26
CA ASP A 266 21.70 1.77 -0.51
C ASP A 266 20.99 1.49 -1.83
N ALA A 267 21.40 0.42 -2.54
CA ALA A 267 20.74 -0.02 -3.78
C ALA A 267 19.27 -0.39 -3.52
N TYR A 268 18.99 -1.13 -2.45
CA TYR A 268 17.61 -1.51 -2.12
C TYR A 268 16.75 -0.27 -1.75
N ALA A 269 17.27 0.64 -0.92
CA ALA A 269 16.60 1.88 -0.59
C ALA A 269 16.35 2.76 -1.84
N THR A 270 17.35 2.83 -2.74
CA THR A 270 17.24 3.56 -4.01
C THR A 270 16.18 2.97 -4.92
N ALA A 271 16.07 1.63 -4.99
CA ALA A 271 15.04 0.96 -5.76
C ALA A 271 13.63 1.36 -5.31
N ILE A 272 13.38 1.35 -4.01
CA ILE A 272 12.08 1.75 -3.46
C ILE A 272 11.80 3.22 -3.73
N LEU A 273 12.78 4.11 -3.55
CA LEU A 273 12.65 5.53 -3.89
C LEU A 273 12.25 5.73 -5.36
N ARG A 274 12.95 5.06 -6.30
CA ARG A 274 12.66 5.13 -7.74
C ARG A 274 11.26 4.61 -8.07
N GLY A 275 10.84 3.52 -7.45
CA GLY A 275 9.49 2.99 -7.58
C GLY A 275 8.43 4.01 -7.16
N LEU A 276 8.59 4.63 -6.00
CA LEU A 276 7.71 5.69 -5.50
C LEU A 276 7.71 6.92 -6.42
N GLN A 277 8.88 7.38 -6.87
CA GLN A 277 8.99 8.51 -7.81
C GLN A 277 8.27 8.21 -9.12
N SER A 278 8.48 7.03 -9.70
CA SER A 278 7.83 6.61 -10.95
C SER A 278 6.31 6.54 -10.79
N TYR A 279 5.83 5.96 -9.69
CA TYR A 279 4.41 5.87 -9.40
C TYR A 279 3.77 7.25 -9.27
N PHE A 280 4.27 8.12 -8.41
CA PHE A 280 3.67 9.44 -8.20
C PHE A 280 3.83 10.34 -9.44
N ALA A 281 4.93 10.25 -10.18
CA ALA A 281 5.06 10.96 -11.45
C ALA A 281 4.00 10.53 -12.48
N SER A 282 3.56 9.26 -12.45
CA SER A 282 2.49 8.77 -13.31
C SER A 282 1.12 9.36 -12.96
N LEU A 283 0.89 9.71 -11.69
CA LEU A 283 -0.34 10.35 -11.24
C LEU A 283 -0.43 11.84 -11.66
N ALA A 284 0.71 12.47 -11.95
CA ALA A 284 0.77 13.85 -12.48
C ALA A 284 0.23 13.96 -13.90
N GLN A 285 -0.05 12.83 -14.56
CA GLN A 285 -0.59 12.82 -15.89
C GLN A 285 -2.08 12.61 -15.82
N THR A 286 -2.81 13.60 -15.98
CA THR A 286 -3.96 13.68 -16.87
C THR A 286 -4.79 14.86 -16.47
N PRO A 287 -4.98 15.83 -17.35
CA PRO A 287 -6.04 16.78 -17.16
C PRO A 287 -7.38 16.09 -17.21
#